data_0e0033cdd77b01f5ea03b18bd598f677
#
_entry.id   0e0033cdd77b01f5ea03b18bd598f677
#
_cell.length_a   1.000
_cell.length_b   1.000
_cell.length_c   1.000
_cell.angle_alpha   90.00
_cell.angle_beta   90.00
_cell.angle_gamma   90.00
#
_symmetry.space_group_name_H-M   'P 1'
#
loop_
_entity.id
_entity.type
_entity.pdbx_description
1 polymer ?
#
loop_
_entity_poly.entity_id
_entity_poly.type
_entity_poly.pdbx_seq_one_letter_code
_entity_poly.pdbx_strand_id
1 'polypeptide(L)'
;MKIKLTLPNNIIREYPAGTTLLEVSRDFAANYQSPIVEGIFNGIGTDLQKPVFENGTVDFITLDTEEGMRVYVRSLLFLFLVAIKELRPEVKIEARNSLGSALFCEITNDIVLSNYDLKALEDYMKELAAKSEPIIYKHINKKEAEKILCERNEADRLELLHAIDDDLLLTCYTLKGHMEYFFGPMLPDCGYLKLFELINYENGIVINYPETGQNELDVFVDSPKLNKMFHEMEEWSTMLQCNTVAKLNRIIKEDHAGVIIQVAEALHEKKIAAIADEITDKGKDVHLVLIAGPSSSGKTPFSRRLSTTCMTASRICHSCSLTSSSSIRSINR
;
A
#
# COMPACT_ATOMS: atom_id res chain seq x y z
N MET A 1 1.47 -19.10 -34.70
CA MET A 1 0.07 -19.19 -34.30
C MET A 1 -0.47 -17.78 -34.11
N LYS A 2 -1.70 -17.48 -34.58
CA LYS A 2 -2.35 -16.18 -34.35
C LYS A 2 -3.44 -16.35 -33.30
N ILE A 3 -3.63 -15.32 -32.49
CA ILE A 3 -4.69 -15.20 -31.51
C ILE A 3 -5.65 -14.08 -31.90
N LYS A 4 -6.92 -14.22 -31.52
CA LYS A 4 -7.95 -13.21 -31.74
C LYS A 4 -8.25 -12.51 -30.42
N LEU A 5 -8.06 -11.21 -30.39
CA LEU A 5 -8.38 -10.37 -29.24
C LEU A 5 -9.63 -9.53 -29.54
N THR A 6 -10.61 -9.61 -28.68
CA THR A 6 -11.75 -8.70 -28.66
C THR A 6 -11.39 -7.51 -27.79
N LEU A 7 -11.27 -6.35 -28.39
CA LEU A 7 -10.79 -5.10 -27.83
C LEU A 7 -11.97 -4.18 -27.48
N PRO A 8 -11.76 -3.04 -26.80
CA PRO A 8 -12.80 -2.06 -26.53
C PRO A 8 -13.64 -1.73 -27.75
N ASN A 9 -14.93 -1.46 -27.54
CA ASN A 9 -15.93 -1.26 -28.61
C ASN A 9 -16.17 -2.48 -29.52
N ASN A 10 -15.92 -3.71 -29.00
CA ASN A 10 -16.08 -4.98 -29.72
C ASN A 10 -15.23 -5.08 -31.01
N ILE A 11 -14.11 -4.40 -31.09
CA ILE A 11 -13.18 -4.49 -32.19
C ILE A 11 -12.42 -5.80 -32.08
N ILE A 12 -12.48 -6.66 -33.09
CA ILE A 12 -11.70 -7.90 -33.15
C ILE A 12 -10.47 -7.71 -34.00
N ARG A 13 -9.30 -7.98 -33.42
CA ARG A 13 -8.01 -7.97 -34.15
C ARG A 13 -7.25 -9.28 -33.93
N GLU A 14 -6.44 -9.63 -34.92
CA GLU A 14 -5.53 -10.78 -34.87
C GLU A 14 -4.11 -10.31 -34.55
N TYR A 15 -3.49 -10.95 -33.56
CA TYR A 15 -2.10 -10.73 -33.18
C TYR A 15 -1.32 -12.05 -33.20
N PRO A 16 0.01 -12.02 -33.34
CA PRO A 16 0.84 -13.19 -33.10
C PRO A 16 0.65 -13.69 -31.66
N ALA A 17 0.67 -15.01 -31.45
CA ALA A 17 0.70 -15.54 -30.08
C ALA A 17 2.00 -15.11 -29.39
N GLY A 18 1.92 -14.64 -28.13
CA GLY A 18 3.03 -14.05 -27.40
C GLY A 18 3.15 -12.53 -27.51
N THR A 19 2.25 -11.87 -28.25
CA THR A 19 2.14 -10.40 -28.23
C THR A 19 1.78 -9.93 -26.81
N THR A 20 2.47 -8.89 -26.33
CA THR A 20 2.21 -8.30 -25.02
C THR A 20 1.02 -7.33 -25.05
N LEU A 21 0.35 -7.13 -23.92
CA LEU A 21 -0.71 -6.13 -23.83
C LEU A 21 -0.17 -4.71 -24.04
N LEU A 22 1.13 -4.47 -23.77
CA LEU A 22 1.81 -3.21 -24.07
C LEU A 22 1.86 -2.93 -25.58
N GLU A 23 2.16 -3.95 -26.39
CA GLU A 23 2.13 -3.81 -27.84
C GLU A 23 0.71 -3.56 -28.36
N VAL A 24 -0.28 -4.30 -27.80
CA VAL A 24 -1.69 -4.10 -28.13
C VAL A 24 -2.17 -2.70 -27.73
N SER A 25 -1.78 -2.21 -26.56
CA SER A 25 -2.20 -0.90 -26.06
C SER A 25 -1.73 0.27 -26.94
N ARG A 26 -0.57 0.14 -27.59
CA ARG A 26 -0.03 1.16 -28.50
C ARG A 26 -0.97 1.42 -29.70
N ASP A 27 -1.65 0.37 -30.18
CA ASP A 27 -2.62 0.49 -31.26
C ASP A 27 -3.89 1.27 -30.86
N PHE A 28 -4.11 1.44 -29.56
CA PHE A 28 -5.30 2.07 -28.97
C PHE A 28 -5.00 3.33 -28.18
N ALA A 29 -3.73 3.66 -27.96
CA ALA A 29 -3.33 4.79 -27.12
C ALA A 29 -4.01 6.11 -27.51
N ALA A 30 -4.22 6.35 -28.82
CA ALA A 30 -4.88 7.54 -29.35
C ALA A 30 -6.37 7.66 -28.94
N ASN A 31 -7.00 6.59 -28.48
CA ASN A 31 -8.40 6.58 -28.05
C ASN A 31 -8.59 7.00 -26.58
N TYR A 32 -7.49 7.15 -25.84
CA TYR A 32 -7.49 7.50 -24.41
C TYR A 32 -6.86 8.86 -24.20
N GLN A 33 -7.45 9.65 -23.32
CA GLN A 33 -6.91 10.97 -22.93
C GLN A 33 -5.76 10.88 -21.94
N SER A 34 -5.74 9.81 -21.15
CA SER A 34 -4.73 9.52 -20.14
C SER A 34 -3.92 8.28 -20.56
N PRO A 35 -2.64 8.17 -20.17
CA PRO A 35 -1.82 7.02 -20.51
C PRO A 35 -2.42 5.70 -20.00
N ILE A 36 -2.35 4.64 -20.83
CA ILE A 36 -2.70 3.28 -20.44
C ILE A 36 -1.57 2.74 -19.55
N VAL A 37 -1.92 2.17 -18.39
CA VAL A 37 -0.95 1.70 -17.38
C VAL A 37 -1.14 0.24 -16.97
N GLU A 38 -2.32 -0.34 -17.24
CA GLU A 38 -2.62 -1.74 -16.94
C GLU A 38 -3.57 -2.30 -18.02
N GLY A 39 -3.47 -3.60 -18.29
CA GLY A 39 -4.42 -4.31 -19.15
C GLY A 39 -5.40 -5.12 -18.31
N ILE A 40 -6.59 -5.35 -18.85
CA ILE A 40 -7.56 -6.33 -18.33
C ILE A 40 -7.65 -7.43 -19.39
N PHE A 41 -7.26 -8.65 -19.04
CA PHE A 41 -7.39 -9.80 -19.92
C PHE A 41 -8.40 -10.78 -19.34
N ASN A 42 -9.48 -11.06 -20.11
CA ASN A 42 -10.60 -11.91 -19.67
C ASN A 42 -11.17 -11.50 -18.31
N GLY A 43 -11.25 -10.19 -18.04
CA GLY A 43 -11.78 -9.63 -16.78
C GLY A 43 -10.78 -9.61 -15.61
N ILE A 44 -9.52 -9.99 -15.83
CA ILE A 44 -8.47 -10.02 -14.81
C ILE A 44 -7.43 -8.94 -15.11
N GLY A 45 -7.16 -8.07 -14.12
CA GLY A 45 -6.08 -7.07 -14.18
C GLY A 45 -4.74 -7.75 -14.43
N THR A 46 -3.99 -7.24 -15.40
CA THR A 46 -2.81 -7.92 -15.95
C THR A 46 -1.75 -6.88 -16.32
N ASP A 47 -0.49 -7.19 -16.01
CA ASP A 47 0.64 -6.34 -16.41
C ASP A 47 0.70 -6.18 -17.93
N LEU A 48 0.98 -4.96 -18.40
CA LEU A 48 1.08 -4.66 -19.82
C LEU A 48 2.19 -5.47 -20.54
N GLN A 49 3.26 -5.82 -19.83
CA GLN A 49 4.38 -6.58 -20.40
C GLN A 49 4.10 -8.10 -20.46
N LYS A 50 2.99 -8.56 -19.86
CA LYS A 50 2.65 -9.99 -19.90
C LYS A 50 2.25 -10.42 -21.32
N PRO A 51 2.88 -11.46 -21.89
CA PRO A 51 2.52 -11.99 -23.20
C PRO A 51 1.21 -12.77 -23.17
N VAL A 52 0.42 -12.67 -24.23
CA VAL A 52 -0.86 -13.35 -24.41
C VAL A 52 -0.73 -14.46 -25.44
N PHE A 53 -1.19 -15.67 -25.11
CA PHE A 53 -1.05 -16.86 -25.95
C PHE A 53 -2.37 -17.45 -26.42
N GLU A 54 -3.50 -16.93 -25.97
CA GLU A 54 -4.85 -17.43 -26.24
C GLU A 54 -5.80 -16.33 -26.71
N ASN A 55 -6.92 -16.71 -27.26
CA ASN A 55 -7.98 -15.77 -27.61
C ASN A 55 -8.63 -15.23 -26.34
N GLY A 56 -9.04 -13.97 -26.35
CA GLY A 56 -9.68 -13.38 -25.18
C GLY A 56 -10.20 -11.99 -25.41
N THR A 57 -10.76 -11.43 -24.35
CA THR A 57 -11.17 -10.02 -24.29
C THR A 57 -10.09 -9.20 -23.63
N VAL A 58 -9.85 -8.01 -24.17
CA VAL A 58 -8.87 -7.06 -23.62
C VAL A 58 -9.56 -5.73 -23.36
N ASP A 59 -9.32 -5.16 -22.21
CA ASP A 59 -9.63 -3.77 -21.88
C ASP A 59 -8.41 -3.12 -21.23
N PHE A 60 -8.46 -1.82 -20.96
CA PHE A 60 -7.32 -1.07 -20.46
C PHE A 60 -7.72 -0.14 -19.31
N ILE A 61 -6.81 -0.03 -18.35
CA ILE A 61 -6.88 0.93 -17.25
C ILE A 61 -5.91 2.07 -17.53
N THR A 62 -6.39 3.28 -17.35
CA THR A 62 -5.64 4.52 -17.53
C THR A 62 -5.17 5.11 -16.21
N LEU A 63 -4.15 5.95 -16.27
CA LEU A 63 -3.50 6.56 -15.10
C LEU A 63 -4.44 7.45 -14.27
N ASP A 64 -5.48 8.01 -14.88
CA ASP A 64 -6.48 8.88 -14.23
C ASP A 64 -7.56 8.11 -13.45
N THR A 65 -7.42 6.79 -13.29
CA THR A 65 -8.27 5.94 -12.46
C THR A 65 -7.61 5.60 -11.12
N GLU A 66 -8.40 5.17 -10.12
CA GLU A 66 -7.85 4.72 -8.82
C GLU A 66 -6.90 3.53 -8.97
N GLU A 67 -7.24 2.55 -9.82
CA GLU A 67 -6.38 1.40 -10.13
C GLU A 67 -5.10 1.84 -10.83
N GLY A 68 -5.18 2.76 -11.81
CA GLY A 68 -4.02 3.32 -12.49
C GLY A 68 -3.10 4.07 -11.54
N MET A 69 -3.66 4.81 -10.58
CA MET A 69 -2.86 5.48 -9.55
C MET A 69 -2.16 4.46 -8.62
N ARG A 70 -2.78 3.32 -8.32
CA ARG A 70 -2.10 2.23 -7.57
C ARG A 70 -0.90 1.67 -8.32
N VAL A 71 -0.99 1.53 -9.65
CA VAL A 71 0.16 1.15 -10.51
C VAL A 71 1.24 2.22 -10.46
N TYR A 72 0.86 3.49 -10.53
CA TYR A 72 1.78 4.63 -10.42
C TYR A 72 2.55 4.63 -9.09
N VAL A 73 1.84 4.59 -7.97
CA VAL A 73 2.43 4.64 -6.62
C VAL A 73 3.36 3.46 -6.37
N ARG A 74 2.97 2.26 -6.81
CA ARG A 74 3.80 1.06 -6.71
C ARG A 74 5.10 1.20 -7.50
N SER A 75 5.02 1.73 -8.73
CA SER A 75 6.19 1.96 -9.58
C SER A 75 7.07 3.09 -9.05
N LEU A 76 6.47 4.14 -8.48
CA LEU A 76 7.18 5.24 -7.83
C LEU A 76 7.94 4.78 -6.59
N LEU A 77 7.32 3.92 -5.77
CA LEU A 77 8.02 3.30 -4.64
C LEU A 77 9.22 2.47 -5.12
N PHE A 78 9.06 1.70 -6.20
CA PHE A 78 10.19 0.92 -6.73
C PHE A 78 11.33 1.82 -7.22
N LEU A 79 11.02 2.89 -7.94
CA LEU A 79 12.00 3.89 -8.38
C LEU A 79 12.72 4.51 -7.18
N PHE A 80 12.00 4.85 -6.12
CA PHE A 80 12.57 5.39 -4.88
C PHE A 80 13.51 4.38 -4.19
N LEU A 81 13.08 3.12 -4.04
CA LEU A 81 13.91 2.07 -3.44
C LEU A 81 15.21 1.83 -4.24
N VAL A 82 15.14 1.91 -5.57
CA VAL A 82 16.34 1.82 -6.43
C VAL A 82 17.23 3.04 -6.22
N ALA A 83 16.68 4.25 -6.15
CA ALA A 83 17.45 5.45 -5.88
C ALA A 83 18.19 5.38 -4.53
N ILE A 84 17.54 4.89 -3.47
CA ILE A 84 18.19 4.64 -2.18
C ILE A 84 19.35 3.63 -2.33
N LYS A 85 19.12 2.50 -3.00
CA LYS A 85 20.15 1.46 -3.19
C LYS A 85 21.37 1.95 -3.98
N GLU A 86 21.16 2.85 -4.94
CA GLU A 86 22.22 3.40 -5.79
C GLU A 86 23.03 4.52 -5.08
N LEU A 87 22.36 5.43 -4.38
CA LEU A 87 22.99 6.63 -3.82
C LEU A 87 23.30 6.51 -2.33
N ARG A 88 22.52 5.75 -1.58
CA ARG A 88 22.62 5.61 -0.13
C ARG A 88 22.40 4.16 0.31
N PRO A 89 23.24 3.20 -0.18
CA PRO A 89 23.04 1.76 0.06
C PRO A 89 23.11 1.36 1.55
N GLU A 90 23.64 2.20 2.41
CA GLU A 90 23.70 2.02 3.86
C GLU A 90 22.34 2.29 4.55
N VAL A 91 21.43 2.99 3.89
CA VAL A 91 20.10 3.30 4.45
C VAL A 91 19.18 2.09 4.33
N LYS A 92 18.63 1.66 5.46
CA LYS A 92 17.56 0.67 5.51
C LYS A 92 16.23 1.37 5.59
N ILE A 93 15.38 1.16 4.59
CA ILE A 93 14.10 1.84 4.47
C ILE A 93 12.98 0.84 4.22
N GLU A 94 11.84 1.07 4.83
CA GLU A 94 10.64 0.23 4.68
C GLU A 94 9.44 1.13 4.39
N ALA A 95 8.66 0.77 3.35
CA ALA A 95 7.38 1.40 3.11
C ALA A 95 6.39 0.97 4.19
N ARG A 96 5.76 1.95 4.86
CA ARG A 96 4.85 1.69 5.99
C ARG A 96 3.39 1.88 5.60
N ASN A 97 2.94 3.10 5.52
CA ASN A 97 1.53 3.44 5.37
C ASN A 97 1.35 4.70 4.52
N SER A 98 0.14 4.89 4.05
CA SER A 98 -0.24 6.16 3.44
C SER A 98 -0.55 7.21 4.51
N LEU A 99 -0.10 8.43 4.28
CA LEU A 99 -0.46 9.63 5.04
C LEU A 99 -1.22 10.57 4.10
N GLY A 100 -2.54 10.50 4.11
CA GLY A 100 -3.36 11.18 3.11
C GLY A 100 -3.08 10.66 1.70
N SER A 101 -2.74 11.56 0.78
CA SER A 101 -2.33 11.27 -0.62
C SER A 101 -0.83 11.04 -0.78
N ALA A 102 -0.10 10.65 0.28
CA ALA A 102 1.33 10.42 0.25
C ALA A 102 1.69 9.07 0.89
N LEU A 103 2.86 8.53 0.56
CA LEU A 103 3.38 7.28 1.10
C LEU A 103 4.51 7.56 2.08
N PHE A 104 4.40 7.08 3.30
CA PHE A 104 5.46 7.17 4.29
C PHE A 104 6.39 5.95 4.21
N CYS A 105 7.69 6.24 4.16
CA CYS A 105 8.77 5.26 4.17
C CYS A 105 9.67 5.53 5.38
N GLU A 106 9.73 4.59 6.31
CA GLU A 106 10.51 4.71 7.54
C GLU A 106 11.95 4.27 7.33
N ILE A 107 12.90 5.03 7.88
CA ILE A 107 14.31 4.62 7.99
C ILE A 107 14.45 3.77 9.25
N THR A 108 14.80 2.48 9.09
CA THR A 108 14.83 1.50 10.17
C THR A 108 16.20 1.34 10.86
N ASN A 109 17.16 2.15 10.47
CA ASN A 109 18.49 2.23 11.12
C ASN A 109 18.81 3.66 11.53
N ASP A 110 19.86 3.84 12.35
CA ASP A 110 20.22 5.14 12.97
C ASP A 110 20.83 6.17 11.98
N ILE A 111 20.42 6.13 10.70
CA ILE A 111 20.88 7.06 9.67
C ILE A 111 19.83 8.15 9.48
N VAL A 112 20.28 9.39 9.49
CA VAL A 112 19.46 10.56 9.19
C VAL A 112 19.86 11.12 7.82
N LEU A 113 18.88 11.25 6.92
CA LEU A 113 19.08 11.88 5.63
C LEU A 113 18.88 13.38 5.74
N SER A 114 19.82 14.14 5.17
CA SER A 114 19.70 15.60 5.06
C SER A 114 18.79 16.01 3.90
N ASN A 115 18.34 17.25 3.88
CA ASN A 115 17.62 17.79 2.73
C ASN A 115 18.44 17.77 1.43
N TYR A 116 19.78 17.80 1.55
CA TYR A 116 20.67 17.65 0.40
C TYR A 116 20.61 16.22 -0.16
N ASP A 117 20.58 15.21 0.72
CA ASP A 117 20.43 13.81 0.31
C ASP A 117 19.07 13.56 -0.37
N LEU A 118 17.99 14.10 0.20
CA LEU A 118 16.67 14.00 -0.40
C LEU A 118 16.64 14.65 -1.79
N LYS A 119 17.25 15.82 -1.92
CA LYS A 119 17.33 16.49 -3.23
C LYS A 119 18.11 15.66 -4.25
N ALA A 120 19.22 15.07 -3.85
CA ALA A 120 20.02 14.21 -4.71
C ALA A 120 19.24 12.95 -5.14
N LEU A 121 18.48 12.32 -4.22
CA LEU A 121 17.60 11.20 -4.52
C LEU A 121 16.50 11.60 -5.51
N GLU A 122 15.83 12.71 -5.27
CA GLU A 122 14.76 13.22 -6.14
C GLU A 122 15.29 13.57 -7.54
N ASP A 123 16.44 14.21 -7.64
CA ASP A 123 17.05 14.55 -8.93
C ASP A 123 17.46 13.30 -9.72
N TYR A 124 17.99 12.27 -9.04
CA TYR A 124 18.30 10.98 -9.65
C TYR A 124 17.02 10.26 -10.12
N MET A 125 15.96 10.24 -9.33
CA MET A 125 14.67 9.67 -9.74
C MET A 125 14.09 10.40 -10.97
N LYS A 126 14.17 11.74 -11.00
CA LYS A 126 13.76 12.56 -12.15
C LYS A 126 14.63 12.30 -13.38
N GLU A 127 15.92 12.04 -13.22
CA GLU A 127 16.81 11.66 -14.32
C GLU A 127 16.38 10.32 -14.93
N LEU A 128 16.08 9.30 -14.11
CA LEU A 128 15.59 8.00 -14.59
C LEU A 128 14.22 8.12 -15.28
N ALA A 129 13.34 8.96 -14.74
CA ALA A 129 12.06 9.25 -15.35
C ALA A 129 12.21 9.95 -16.72
N ALA A 130 13.10 10.95 -16.82
CA ALA A 130 13.39 11.66 -18.06
C ALA A 130 13.98 10.73 -19.17
N LYS A 131 14.75 9.71 -18.75
CA LYS A 131 15.32 8.69 -19.66
C LYS A 131 14.33 7.58 -20.00
N SER A 132 13.15 7.56 -19.41
CA SER A 132 12.19 6.45 -19.49
C SER A 132 12.86 5.11 -19.20
N GLU A 133 13.64 5.04 -18.10
CA GLU A 133 14.35 3.81 -17.72
C GLU A 133 13.35 2.65 -17.59
N PRO A 134 13.58 1.50 -18.25
CA PRO A 134 12.60 0.42 -18.30
C PRO A 134 12.45 -0.29 -16.96
N ILE A 135 11.20 -0.56 -16.58
CA ILE A 135 10.83 -1.45 -15.48
C ILE A 135 10.47 -2.79 -16.11
N ILE A 136 11.34 -3.80 -15.95
CA ILE A 136 11.22 -5.05 -16.68
C ILE A 136 10.48 -6.09 -15.85
N TYR A 137 9.36 -6.57 -16.35
CA TYR A 137 8.59 -7.69 -15.82
C TYR A 137 9.34 -9.01 -16.00
N LYS A 138 9.42 -9.83 -14.94
CA LYS A 138 10.05 -11.15 -14.97
C LYS A 138 9.29 -12.16 -14.14
N HIS A 139 9.37 -13.42 -14.55
CA HIS A 139 9.04 -14.56 -13.72
C HIS A 139 10.32 -15.26 -13.26
N ILE A 140 10.38 -15.57 -11.99
CA ILE A 140 11.45 -16.38 -11.40
C ILE A 140 10.85 -17.58 -10.69
N ASN A 141 11.56 -18.70 -10.67
CA ASN A 141 11.17 -19.86 -9.90
C ASN A 141 11.58 -19.72 -8.43
N LYS A 142 11.03 -20.58 -7.56
CA LYS A 142 11.28 -20.57 -6.13
C LYS A 142 12.78 -20.68 -5.79
N LYS A 143 13.55 -21.52 -6.49
CA LYS A 143 14.98 -21.70 -6.23
C LYS A 143 15.79 -20.44 -6.55
N GLU A 144 15.43 -19.74 -7.60
CA GLU A 144 16.06 -18.47 -7.96
C GLU A 144 15.73 -17.39 -6.94
N ALA A 145 14.47 -17.31 -6.50
CA ALA A 145 14.05 -16.40 -5.43
C ALA A 145 14.79 -16.70 -4.12
N GLU A 146 14.89 -17.97 -3.73
CA GLU A 146 15.61 -18.43 -2.54
C GLU A 146 17.07 -17.96 -2.54
N LYS A 147 17.77 -18.14 -3.66
CA LYS A 147 19.15 -17.68 -3.82
C LYS A 147 19.27 -16.16 -3.60
N ILE A 148 18.39 -15.38 -4.23
CA ILE A 148 18.38 -13.91 -4.11
C ILE A 148 18.13 -13.47 -2.66
N LEU A 149 17.16 -14.08 -1.98
CA LEU A 149 16.82 -13.74 -0.60
C LEU A 149 17.94 -14.13 0.38
N CYS A 150 18.60 -15.27 0.16
CA CYS A 150 19.79 -15.69 0.92
C CYS A 150 20.93 -14.69 0.75
N GLU A 151 21.26 -14.28 -0.48
CA GLU A 151 22.30 -13.29 -0.77
C GLU A 151 22.02 -11.92 -0.11
N ARG A 152 20.75 -11.58 0.07
CA ARG A 152 20.32 -10.33 0.72
C ARG A 152 20.14 -10.44 2.24
N ASN A 153 20.28 -11.63 2.83
CA ASN A 153 20.02 -11.92 4.25
C ASN A 153 18.58 -11.57 4.68
N GLU A 154 17.59 -11.76 3.80
CA GLU A 154 16.19 -11.50 4.04
C GLU A 154 15.46 -12.73 4.63
N ALA A 155 15.79 -13.09 5.88
CA ALA A 155 15.34 -14.32 6.53
C ALA A 155 13.82 -14.45 6.63
N ASP A 156 13.10 -13.38 6.96
CA ASP A 156 11.63 -13.39 7.07
C ASP A 156 10.96 -13.65 5.71
N ARG A 157 11.46 -13.04 4.64
CA ARG A 157 10.97 -13.31 3.28
C ARG A 157 11.28 -14.71 2.81
N LEU A 158 12.45 -15.24 3.19
CA LEU A 158 12.84 -16.61 2.90
C LEU A 158 11.90 -17.62 3.58
N GLU A 159 11.54 -17.38 4.83
CA GLU A 159 10.55 -18.21 5.55
C GLU A 159 9.17 -18.20 4.86
N LEU A 160 8.72 -17.05 4.39
CA LEU A 160 7.47 -16.93 3.62
C LEU A 160 7.58 -17.67 2.27
N LEU A 161 8.71 -17.58 1.59
CA LEU A 161 8.95 -18.30 0.34
C LEU A 161 8.84 -19.83 0.53
N HIS A 162 9.31 -20.36 1.66
CA HIS A 162 9.20 -21.79 1.95
C HIS A 162 7.75 -22.27 2.18
N ALA A 163 6.83 -21.36 2.49
CA ALA A 163 5.41 -21.67 2.63
C ALA A 163 4.62 -21.68 1.31
N ILE A 164 5.26 -21.32 0.19
CA ILE A 164 4.65 -21.28 -1.15
C ILE A 164 4.94 -22.60 -1.88
N ASP A 165 4.02 -23.03 -2.75
CA ASP A 165 4.18 -24.23 -3.59
C ASP A 165 5.41 -24.12 -4.50
N ASP A 166 6.12 -25.24 -4.69
CA ASP A 166 7.38 -25.28 -5.43
C ASP A 166 7.24 -24.96 -6.92
N ASP A 167 6.07 -25.23 -7.50
CA ASP A 167 5.77 -25.00 -8.92
C ASP A 167 5.31 -23.57 -9.22
N LEU A 168 5.14 -22.72 -8.19
CA LEU A 168 4.67 -21.35 -8.38
C LEU A 168 5.77 -20.46 -8.97
N LEU A 169 5.45 -19.77 -10.07
CA LEU A 169 6.30 -18.71 -10.60
C LEU A 169 6.00 -17.40 -9.89
N LEU A 170 7.04 -16.77 -9.39
CA LEU A 170 6.95 -15.47 -8.72
C LEU A 170 7.14 -14.33 -9.72
N THR A 171 6.25 -13.37 -9.67
CA THR A 171 6.36 -12.15 -10.48
C THR A 171 7.31 -11.16 -9.79
N CYS A 172 8.37 -10.76 -10.48
CA CYS A 172 9.32 -9.76 -10.02
C CYS A 172 9.51 -8.69 -11.09
N TYR A 173 10.02 -7.55 -10.66
CA TYR A 173 10.36 -6.44 -11.56
C TYR A 173 11.82 -6.05 -11.37
N THR A 174 12.46 -5.65 -12.46
CA THR A 174 13.86 -5.22 -12.45
C THR A 174 13.98 -3.79 -12.99
N LEU A 175 14.66 -2.93 -12.26
CA LEU A 175 14.99 -1.57 -12.64
C LEU A 175 16.47 -1.31 -12.34
N LYS A 176 17.27 -0.90 -13.33
CA LYS A 176 18.72 -0.68 -13.19
C LYS A 176 19.48 -1.90 -12.61
N GLY A 177 19.00 -3.11 -12.89
CA GLY A 177 19.59 -4.35 -12.36
C GLY A 177 19.14 -4.72 -10.94
N HIS A 178 18.47 -3.84 -10.23
CA HIS A 178 17.84 -4.16 -8.94
C HIS A 178 16.51 -4.88 -9.18
N MET A 179 16.32 -6.02 -8.53
CA MET A 179 15.12 -6.82 -8.62
C MET A 179 14.33 -6.72 -7.31
N GLU A 180 13.02 -6.51 -7.43
CA GLU A 180 12.10 -6.57 -6.30
C GLU A 180 10.81 -7.29 -6.66
N TYR A 181 10.17 -7.85 -5.64
CA TYR A 181 8.84 -8.45 -5.71
C TYR A 181 7.78 -7.40 -5.37
N PHE A 182 6.79 -7.24 -6.25
CA PHE A 182 5.62 -6.40 -5.99
C PHE A 182 4.34 -7.15 -6.29
N PHE A 183 3.33 -6.91 -5.47
CA PHE A 183 2.02 -7.50 -5.66
C PHE A 183 1.17 -6.62 -6.57
N GLY A 184 1.08 -7.00 -7.84
CA GLY A 184 0.29 -6.34 -8.88
C GLY A 184 1.14 -5.72 -9.99
N PRO A 185 0.48 -5.19 -11.06
CA PRO A 185 1.16 -4.64 -12.23
C PRO A 185 1.97 -3.39 -11.92
N MET A 186 2.99 -3.14 -12.75
CA MET A 186 3.87 -1.98 -12.70
C MET A 186 3.81 -1.22 -14.03
N LEU A 187 4.24 0.03 -14.00
CA LEU A 187 4.46 0.81 -15.22
C LEU A 187 5.55 0.15 -16.09
N PRO A 188 5.46 0.24 -17.42
CA PRO A 188 6.48 -0.35 -18.29
C PRO A 188 7.84 0.35 -18.21
N ASP A 189 7.86 1.61 -17.86
CA ASP A 189 9.08 2.41 -17.68
C ASP A 189 8.85 3.59 -16.72
N CYS A 190 9.94 4.24 -16.29
CA CYS A 190 9.90 5.39 -15.40
C CYS A 190 9.36 6.68 -16.03
N GLY A 191 9.20 6.75 -17.35
CA GLY A 191 8.77 7.97 -18.06
C GLY A 191 7.36 8.45 -17.72
N TYR A 192 6.55 7.58 -17.13
CA TYR A 192 5.23 7.92 -16.57
C TYR A 192 5.33 8.65 -15.24
N LEU A 193 6.42 8.49 -14.48
CA LEU A 193 6.62 9.00 -13.12
C LEU A 193 7.16 10.45 -13.16
N LYS A 194 6.30 11.40 -13.52
CA LYS A 194 6.69 12.81 -13.74
C LYS A 194 6.46 13.70 -12.52
N LEU A 195 5.48 13.36 -11.69
CA LEU A 195 5.00 14.21 -10.60
C LEU A 195 5.19 13.51 -9.27
N PHE A 196 6.21 13.89 -8.54
CA PHE A 196 6.46 13.45 -7.17
C PHE A 196 7.40 14.43 -6.47
N GLU A 197 7.39 14.38 -5.14
CA GLU A 197 8.24 15.15 -4.26
C GLU A 197 8.67 14.29 -3.08
N LEU A 198 9.91 14.39 -2.64
CA LEU A 198 10.41 13.75 -1.43
C LEU A 198 10.46 14.75 -0.29
N ILE A 199 9.80 14.42 0.82
CA ILE A 199 9.70 15.30 1.99
C ILE A 199 10.33 14.59 3.18
N ASN A 200 11.23 15.29 3.89
CA ASN A 200 11.76 14.78 5.15
C ASN A 200 10.67 14.81 6.22
N TYR A 201 10.42 13.68 6.87
CA TYR A 201 9.32 13.54 7.82
C TYR A 201 9.71 12.61 8.96
N GLU A 202 9.78 13.14 10.18
CA GLU A 202 10.14 12.38 11.38
C GLU A 202 11.41 11.51 11.19
N ASN A 203 11.26 10.18 11.35
CA ASN A 203 12.33 9.19 11.17
C ASN A 203 12.34 8.58 9.74
N GLY A 204 11.82 9.28 8.74
CA GLY A 204 11.70 8.72 7.39
C GLY A 204 11.46 9.77 6.31
N ILE A 205 10.89 9.32 5.23
CA ILE A 205 10.62 10.10 4.03
C ILE A 205 9.17 9.90 3.62
N VAL A 206 8.50 11.00 3.33
CA VAL A 206 7.20 10.99 2.67
C VAL A 206 7.43 11.16 1.17
N ILE A 207 6.85 10.26 0.39
CA ILE A 207 6.77 10.36 -1.07
C ILE A 207 5.40 10.95 -1.39
N ASN A 208 5.37 12.23 -1.75
CA ASN A 208 4.18 12.93 -2.20
C ASN A 208 3.95 12.68 -3.69
N TYR A 209 2.71 12.37 -4.09
CA TYR A 209 2.32 12.08 -5.47
C TYR A 209 0.94 12.69 -5.77
N PRO A 210 0.56 12.89 -7.06
CA PRO A 210 -0.71 13.52 -7.39
C PRO A 210 -1.91 12.66 -6.97
N GLU A 211 -3.01 13.29 -6.61
CA GLU A 211 -4.28 12.58 -6.45
C GLU A 211 -4.81 12.06 -7.78
N THR A 212 -5.70 11.07 -7.72
CA THR A 212 -6.28 10.42 -8.89
C THR A 212 -6.92 11.46 -9.83
N GLY A 213 -6.48 11.46 -11.08
CA GLY A 213 -6.98 12.39 -12.11
C GLY A 213 -6.41 13.80 -12.05
N GLN A 214 -5.49 14.10 -11.14
CA GLN A 214 -4.80 15.39 -11.05
C GLN A 214 -3.49 15.40 -11.84
N ASN A 215 -3.15 16.56 -12.38
CA ASN A 215 -1.92 16.81 -13.13
C ASN A 215 -0.93 17.71 -12.37
N GLU A 216 -1.18 17.94 -11.11
CA GLU A 216 -0.38 18.78 -10.21
C GLU A 216 -0.21 18.06 -8.87
N LEU A 217 0.84 18.40 -8.13
CA LEU A 217 1.03 17.93 -6.77
C LEU A 217 0.31 18.87 -5.81
N ASP A 218 -0.55 18.31 -4.98
CA ASP A 218 -1.05 19.02 -3.82
C ASP A 218 0.03 19.16 -2.75
N VAL A 219 -0.09 20.21 -1.96
CA VAL A 219 0.79 20.40 -0.80
C VAL A 219 0.51 19.27 0.21
N PHE A 220 1.56 18.57 0.61
CA PHE A 220 1.44 17.55 1.64
C PHE A 220 0.88 18.15 2.93
N VAL A 221 -0.24 17.59 3.40
CA VAL A 221 -0.88 17.97 4.66
C VAL A 221 -0.60 16.86 5.68
N ASP A 222 0.15 17.23 6.72
CA ASP A 222 0.47 16.30 7.80
C ASP A 222 -0.77 15.86 8.58
N SER A 223 -0.78 14.59 8.97
CA SER A 223 -1.80 13.96 9.80
C SER A 223 -1.21 13.37 11.08
N PRO A 224 -0.68 14.20 12.01
CA PRO A 224 0.12 13.74 13.14
C PRO A 224 -0.62 12.78 14.07
N LYS A 225 -1.95 12.90 14.19
CA LYS A 225 -2.77 11.95 14.97
C LYS A 225 -2.81 10.56 14.33
N LEU A 226 -2.89 10.51 13.01
CA LEU A 226 -2.89 9.26 12.26
C LEU A 226 -1.50 8.61 12.31
N ASN A 227 -0.45 9.38 12.11
CA ASN A 227 0.92 8.90 12.18
C ASN A 227 1.25 8.35 13.57
N LYS A 228 0.89 9.08 14.64
CA LYS A 228 1.05 8.61 16.01
C LYS A 228 0.35 7.26 16.26
N MET A 229 -0.83 7.07 15.69
CA MET A 229 -1.56 5.80 15.82
C MET A 229 -0.83 4.66 15.10
N PHE A 230 -0.31 4.88 13.90
CA PHE A 230 0.47 3.88 13.18
C PHE A 230 1.76 3.52 13.93
N HIS A 231 2.48 4.53 14.44
CA HIS A 231 3.70 4.33 15.22
C HIS A 231 3.44 3.52 16.49
N GLU A 232 2.38 3.85 17.22
CA GLU A 232 1.96 3.09 18.39
C GLU A 232 1.63 1.62 18.05
N MET A 233 0.96 1.35 16.93
CA MET A 233 0.67 -0.01 16.47
C MET A 233 1.94 -0.77 16.07
N GLU A 234 2.92 -0.09 15.47
CA GLU A 234 4.21 -0.68 15.12
C GLU A 234 5.04 -1.04 16.36
N GLU A 235 5.11 -0.14 17.35
CA GLU A 235 5.76 -0.42 18.64
C GLU A 235 5.15 -1.66 19.32
N TRP A 236 3.83 -1.78 19.27
CA TRP A 236 3.13 -2.92 19.87
C TRP A 236 3.42 -4.24 19.13
N SER A 237 3.33 -4.22 17.81
CA SER A 237 3.62 -5.40 17.00
C SER A 237 5.07 -5.84 17.13
N THR A 238 5.99 -4.91 17.29
CA THR A 238 7.41 -5.17 17.53
C THR A 238 7.64 -5.75 18.93
N MET A 239 7.01 -5.18 19.96
CA MET A 239 7.09 -5.69 21.32
C MET A 239 6.57 -7.13 21.43
N LEU A 240 5.50 -7.45 20.72
CA LEU A 240 4.92 -8.78 20.65
C LEU A 240 5.63 -9.71 19.67
N GLN A 241 6.69 -9.26 18.99
CA GLN A 241 7.44 -9.99 17.98
C GLN A 241 6.57 -10.53 16.83
N CYS A 242 5.48 -9.83 16.48
CA CYS A 242 4.56 -10.19 15.41
C CYS A 242 4.45 -9.11 14.31
N ASN A 243 5.46 -8.24 14.18
CA ASN A 243 5.50 -7.15 13.23
C ASN A 243 5.74 -7.55 11.76
N THR A 244 6.00 -8.84 11.49
CA THR A 244 6.04 -9.39 10.14
C THR A 244 5.16 -10.62 10.02
N VAL A 245 4.66 -10.91 8.80
CA VAL A 245 3.84 -12.11 8.55
C VAL A 245 4.60 -13.39 8.88
N ALA A 246 5.91 -13.44 8.62
CA ALA A 246 6.76 -14.58 8.95
C ALA A 246 6.77 -14.84 10.46
N LYS A 247 7.00 -13.79 11.26
CA LYS A 247 6.99 -13.90 12.73
C LYS A 247 5.62 -14.31 13.26
N LEU A 248 4.54 -13.72 12.72
CA LEU A 248 3.17 -14.11 13.10
C LEU A 248 2.90 -15.58 12.76
N ASN A 249 3.29 -16.04 11.57
CA ASN A 249 3.15 -17.44 11.18
C ASN A 249 3.92 -18.39 12.11
N ARG A 250 5.12 -17.99 12.57
CA ARG A 250 5.92 -18.76 13.53
C ARG A 250 5.19 -18.91 14.85
N ILE A 251 4.67 -17.81 15.40
CA ILE A 251 3.89 -17.80 16.64
C ILE A 251 2.65 -18.70 16.55
N ILE A 252 1.96 -18.68 15.39
CA ILE A 252 0.79 -19.55 15.14
C ILE A 252 1.22 -21.02 15.11
N LYS A 253 2.33 -21.35 14.43
CA LYS A 253 2.87 -22.72 14.35
C LYS A 253 3.31 -23.25 15.73
N GLU A 254 3.77 -22.38 16.61
CA GLU A 254 4.19 -22.70 17.97
C GLU A 254 3.04 -22.74 18.99
N ASP A 255 1.79 -22.60 18.53
CA ASP A 255 0.56 -22.58 19.34
C ASP A 255 0.49 -21.43 20.37
N HIS A 256 1.21 -20.33 20.11
CA HIS A 256 1.24 -19.16 20.98
C HIS A 256 0.24 -18.04 20.55
N ALA A 257 -0.58 -18.26 19.53
CA ALA A 257 -1.53 -17.27 19.04
C ALA A 257 -2.52 -16.79 20.13
N GLY A 258 -2.92 -17.68 21.04
CA GLY A 258 -3.82 -17.33 22.16
C GLY A 258 -3.27 -16.23 23.05
N VAL A 259 -1.96 -16.21 23.31
CA VAL A 259 -1.31 -15.18 24.13
C VAL A 259 -1.38 -13.82 23.44
N ILE A 260 -1.09 -13.77 22.13
CA ILE A 260 -1.18 -12.52 21.37
C ILE A 260 -2.60 -11.97 21.34
N ILE A 261 -3.60 -12.82 21.14
CA ILE A 261 -5.01 -12.42 21.18
C ILE A 261 -5.35 -11.81 22.55
N GLN A 262 -5.00 -12.47 23.65
CA GLN A 262 -5.26 -11.96 25.00
C GLN A 262 -4.58 -10.62 25.27
N VAL A 263 -3.33 -10.45 24.85
CA VAL A 263 -2.61 -9.19 24.99
C VAL A 263 -3.26 -8.09 24.14
N ALA A 264 -3.61 -8.37 22.88
CA ALA A 264 -4.29 -7.41 22.01
C ALA A 264 -5.65 -6.97 22.58
N GLU A 265 -6.43 -7.90 23.15
CA GLU A 265 -7.70 -7.60 23.83
C GLU A 265 -7.48 -6.72 25.08
N ALA A 266 -6.51 -7.08 25.92
CA ALA A 266 -6.19 -6.30 27.12
C ALA A 266 -5.76 -4.86 26.78
N LEU A 267 -5.00 -4.70 25.71
CA LEU A 267 -4.60 -3.40 25.17
C LEU A 267 -5.78 -2.58 24.68
N HIS A 268 -6.67 -3.21 23.95
CA HIS A 268 -7.88 -2.57 23.45
C HIS A 268 -8.75 -2.07 24.63
N GLU A 269 -8.95 -2.90 25.67
CA GLU A 269 -9.69 -2.51 26.87
C GLU A 269 -9.00 -1.35 27.62
N LYS A 270 -7.67 -1.39 27.74
CA LYS A 270 -6.90 -0.29 28.34
C LYS A 270 -7.11 1.04 27.60
N LYS A 271 -7.14 1.01 26.26
CA LYS A 271 -7.40 2.21 25.45
C LYS A 271 -8.83 2.72 25.61
N ILE A 272 -9.81 1.82 25.66
CA ILE A 272 -11.21 2.19 25.88
C ILE A 272 -11.36 2.85 27.26
N ALA A 273 -10.71 2.30 28.30
CA ALA A 273 -10.71 2.89 29.63
C ALA A 273 -10.09 4.29 29.62
N ALA A 274 -8.94 4.48 29.00
CA ALA A 274 -8.30 5.80 28.90
C ALA A 274 -9.18 6.84 28.20
N ILE A 275 -9.88 6.46 27.13
CA ILE A 275 -10.86 7.35 26.45
C ILE A 275 -12.04 7.67 27.38
N ALA A 276 -12.54 6.69 28.13
CA ALA A 276 -13.63 6.91 29.09
C ALA A 276 -13.22 7.85 30.22
N ASP A 277 -11.99 7.72 30.72
CA ASP A 277 -11.41 8.64 31.72
C ASP A 277 -11.30 10.06 31.16
N GLU A 278 -10.77 10.23 29.93
CA GLU A 278 -10.70 11.54 29.26
C GLU A 278 -12.08 12.19 29.09
N ILE A 279 -13.11 11.43 28.70
CA ILE A 279 -14.49 11.91 28.61
C ILE A 279 -15.01 12.33 29.99
N THR A 280 -14.67 11.59 31.04
CA THR A 280 -15.12 11.84 32.39
C THR A 280 -14.45 13.08 32.98
N ASP A 281 -13.13 13.22 32.78
CA ASP A 281 -12.35 14.37 33.26
C ASP A 281 -12.78 15.69 32.62
N LYS A 282 -13.14 15.68 31.33
CA LYS A 282 -13.73 16.86 30.65
C LYS A 282 -15.11 17.22 31.18
N GLY A 283 -15.73 16.37 31.97
CA GLY A 283 -16.93 16.62 32.73
C GLY A 283 -18.09 17.12 31.87
N LYS A 284 -18.75 18.22 32.29
CA LYS A 284 -19.95 18.75 31.63
C LYS A 284 -19.69 19.38 30.25
N ASP A 285 -18.42 19.51 29.86
CA ASP A 285 -18.07 20.14 28.57
C ASP A 285 -18.22 19.18 27.38
N VAL A 286 -18.26 17.86 27.64
CA VAL A 286 -18.50 16.85 26.61
C VAL A 286 -19.97 16.43 26.59
N HIS A 287 -20.71 16.88 25.59
CA HIS A 287 -22.13 16.53 25.39
C HIS A 287 -22.33 15.46 24.32
N LEU A 288 -21.39 15.31 23.40
CA LEU A 288 -21.49 14.41 22.26
C LEU A 288 -20.13 13.83 21.92
N VAL A 289 -20.07 12.51 21.75
CA VAL A 289 -18.90 11.78 21.25
C VAL A 289 -19.26 11.15 19.91
N LEU A 290 -18.55 11.55 18.85
CA LEU A 290 -18.74 11.03 17.50
C LEU A 290 -17.69 9.95 17.21
N ILE A 291 -18.15 8.77 16.78
CA ILE A 291 -17.29 7.64 16.41
C ILE A 291 -17.46 7.39 14.90
N ALA A 292 -16.42 7.68 14.12
CA ALA A 292 -16.39 7.47 12.69
C ALA A 292 -15.45 6.32 12.32
N GLY A 293 -15.69 5.69 11.17
CA GLY A 293 -14.84 4.62 10.63
C GLY A 293 -15.53 3.92 9.47
N PRO A 294 -14.79 3.14 8.66
CA PRO A 294 -15.35 2.44 7.51
C PRO A 294 -16.40 1.39 7.92
N SER A 295 -17.12 0.84 6.93
CA SER A 295 -18.05 -0.26 7.18
C SER A 295 -17.30 -1.46 7.79
N SER A 296 -17.96 -2.18 8.67
CA SER A 296 -17.39 -3.37 9.36
C SER A 296 -16.16 -3.12 10.25
N SER A 297 -15.81 -1.85 10.54
CA SER A 297 -14.67 -1.48 11.40
C SER A 297 -14.90 -1.67 12.91
N GLY A 298 -16.01 -2.28 13.32
CA GLY A 298 -16.28 -2.50 14.74
C GLY A 298 -16.82 -1.28 15.52
N LYS A 299 -17.27 -0.21 14.84
CA LYS A 299 -17.83 1.00 15.51
C LYS A 299 -18.90 0.70 16.56
N THR A 300 -19.83 -0.18 16.24
CA THR A 300 -20.96 -0.52 17.15
C THR A 300 -20.50 -1.26 18.40
N PRO A 301 -19.69 -2.34 18.35
CA PRO A 301 -19.15 -2.95 19.56
C PRO A 301 -18.26 -1.99 20.35
N PHE A 302 -17.44 -1.18 19.68
CA PHE A 302 -16.61 -0.17 20.33
C PHE A 302 -17.46 0.87 21.10
N SER A 303 -18.51 1.44 20.47
CA SER A 303 -19.38 2.42 21.13
C SER A 303 -20.11 1.85 22.34
N ARG A 304 -20.55 0.60 22.28
CA ARG A 304 -21.18 -0.09 23.42
C ARG A 304 -20.21 -0.30 24.57
N ARG A 305 -18.99 -0.76 24.28
CA ARG A 305 -17.94 -0.94 25.29
C ARG A 305 -17.57 0.40 25.95
N LEU A 306 -17.33 1.43 25.15
CA LEU A 306 -17.03 2.78 25.65
C LEU A 306 -18.16 3.30 26.53
N SER A 307 -19.41 3.20 26.08
CA SER A 307 -20.58 3.59 26.90
C SER A 307 -20.64 2.85 28.24
N THR A 308 -20.40 1.54 28.24
CA THR A 308 -20.37 0.74 29.46
C THR A 308 -19.24 1.17 30.39
N THR A 309 -18.04 1.43 29.85
CA THR A 309 -16.89 1.88 30.64
C THR A 309 -17.12 3.28 31.23
N CYS A 310 -17.73 4.21 30.47
CA CYS A 310 -18.14 5.51 31.02
C CYS A 310 -19.14 5.38 32.18
N MET A 311 -20.05 4.40 32.15
CA MET A 311 -20.97 4.15 33.25
C MET A 311 -20.24 3.71 34.54
N THR A 312 -19.17 2.95 34.45
CA THR A 312 -18.35 2.57 35.63
C THR A 312 -17.63 3.78 36.22
N ALA A 313 -17.36 4.81 35.44
CA ALA A 313 -16.80 6.09 35.86
C ALA A 313 -17.88 7.11 36.31
N SER A 314 -19.08 6.65 36.68
CA SER A 314 -20.21 7.43 37.14
C SER A 314 -20.82 8.42 36.12
N ARG A 315 -20.62 8.14 34.83
CA ARG A 315 -21.24 8.90 33.74
C ARG A 315 -22.22 8.05 32.93
N ILE A 316 -23.44 8.55 32.77
CA ILE A 316 -24.44 7.90 31.91
C ILE A 316 -24.21 8.34 30.46
N CYS A 317 -23.72 7.42 29.64
CA CYS A 317 -23.56 7.62 28.20
C CYS A 317 -24.56 6.74 27.44
N HIS A 318 -25.36 7.35 26.55
CA HIS A 318 -26.24 6.60 25.66
C HIS A 318 -25.60 6.47 24.28
N SER A 319 -25.43 5.25 23.78
CA SER A 319 -24.94 5.03 22.43
C SER A 319 -26.10 4.97 21.44
N CYS A 320 -26.01 5.73 20.34
CA CYS A 320 -26.89 5.55 19.20
C CYS A 320 -26.05 5.37 17.93
N SER A 321 -26.50 4.52 17.02
CA SER A 321 -25.85 4.32 15.72
C SER A 321 -26.61 5.08 14.64
N LEU A 322 -25.91 5.92 13.86
CA LEU A 322 -26.44 6.56 12.67
C LEU A 322 -25.98 5.72 11.46
N THR A 323 -26.92 5.23 10.67
CA THR A 323 -26.65 4.69 9.35
C THR A 323 -27.03 5.77 8.32
N SER A 324 -26.39 5.76 7.15
CA SER A 324 -26.58 6.78 6.09
C SER A 324 -28.02 6.94 5.59
N SER A 325 -28.95 6.12 6.07
CA SER A 325 -30.37 6.15 5.73
C SER A 325 -31.30 6.60 6.86
N SER A 326 -30.78 6.93 8.05
CA SER A 326 -31.61 7.32 9.20
C SER A 326 -31.50 8.81 9.51
N SER A 327 -32.61 9.51 9.36
CA SER A 327 -32.81 10.83 9.94
C SER A 327 -32.54 10.82 11.45
N ILE A 328 -31.84 11.83 11.94
CA ILE A 328 -31.62 12.05 13.38
C ILE A 328 -32.98 12.13 14.07
N ARG A 329 -33.35 11.08 14.78
CA ARG A 329 -34.45 11.19 15.75
C ARG A 329 -33.86 11.84 16.99
N SER A 330 -34.27 13.04 17.30
CA SER A 330 -33.95 13.76 18.54
C SER A 330 -34.30 12.87 19.74
N ILE A 331 -33.30 12.49 20.50
CA ILE A 331 -33.50 11.88 21.81
C ILE A 331 -33.72 13.06 22.77
N ASN A 332 -34.98 13.41 22.96
CA ASN A 332 -35.43 14.21 24.10
C ASN A 332 -35.67 13.21 25.26
N ARG A 333 -34.76 13.19 26.23
CA ARG A 333 -34.92 13.09 27.72
C ARG A 333 -33.74 12.45 28.35
#